data_bc884d38378c6587c8bb3c4728dded7d
#
_entry.id   bc884d38378c6587c8bb3c4728dded7d
#
_cell.length_a   1.000
_cell.length_b   1.000
_cell.length_c   1.000
_cell.angle_alpha   90.00
_cell.angle_beta   90.00
_cell.angle_gamma   90.00
#
_symmetry.space_group_name_H-M   'P 1'
#
loop_
_entity.id
_entity.type
_entity.pdbx_description
1 polymer ?
#
loop_
_entity_poly.entity_id
_entity_poly.type
_entity_poly.pdbx_seq_one_letter_code
_entity_poly.pdbx_strand_id
1 'polypeptide(L)'
;MNIIEQMLSKYEIESEDALINALKEVYQEIALLGLYRGGFFQKAAFYGGTALRIVYGLDRFSEDMDFTLLEKDPDFDIETYFPYVIDEFEALGIKMTLRKKNKSQESAIESAFLKNDTSIHTLDIEIDDLSNILGGIHSGKKLKIKFEVDTNPPLKFQTTSHTLLLPTTFNITAMTLSNLYAGKLHAVLFRNWKTRVKGRDWYDFEWYVKRGVKVNLEHLQERMQGSGDWNSENTLTEEKLKTLLKERIDTLDIEKAKEDVQVFIKDRSVLDFWSRDYFKLLTDRMTL
;
A
#
# COMPACT_ATOMS: atom_id res chain seq x y z
N MET A 1 -24.47 17.78 6.97
CA MET A 1 -23.21 16.97 6.97
C MET A 1 -22.71 16.95 5.55
N ASN A 2 -21.54 17.49 5.27
CA ASN A 2 -20.94 17.39 3.94
C ASN A 2 -20.39 15.98 3.71
N ILE A 3 -19.98 15.64 2.50
CA ILE A 3 -19.52 14.28 2.17
C ILE A 3 -18.25 13.90 2.93
N ILE A 4 -17.34 14.85 3.18
CA ILE A 4 -16.10 14.62 3.94
C ILE A 4 -16.43 14.28 5.40
N GLU A 5 -17.35 15.01 6.03
CA GLU A 5 -17.84 14.71 7.39
C GLU A 5 -18.47 13.32 7.45
N GLN A 6 -19.26 12.95 6.43
CA GLN A 6 -19.85 11.62 6.34
C GLN A 6 -18.78 10.54 6.19
N MET A 7 -17.76 10.75 5.37
CA MET A 7 -16.66 9.81 5.22
C MET A 7 -15.82 9.69 6.49
N LEU A 8 -15.62 10.79 7.21
CA LEU A 8 -14.88 10.81 8.48
C LEU A 8 -15.65 10.15 9.63
N SER A 9 -16.99 10.12 9.58
CA SER A 9 -17.82 9.57 10.67
C SER A 9 -17.59 8.06 10.93
N LYS A 10 -16.97 7.33 9.99
CA LYS A 10 -16.60 5.92 10.16
C LYS A 10 -15.33 5.71 11.03
N TYR A 11 -14.62 6.79 11.38
CA TYR A 11 -13.39 6.71 12.16
C TYR A 11 -13.60 7.20 13.59
N GLU A 12 -12.95 6.53 14.53
CA GLU A 12 -12.78 7.01 15.91
C GLU A 12 -11.56 7.94 15.93
N ILE A 13 -11.81 9.25 16.12
CA ILE A 13 -10.78 10.28 16.06
C ILE A 13 -10.50 10.77 17.48
N GLU A 14 -9.52 10.15 18.13
CA GLU A 14 -9.11 10.44 19.50
C GLU A 14 -7.83 11.29 19.59
N SER A 15 -7.15 11.51 18.46
CA SER A 15 -5.90 12.25 18.38
C SER A 15 -5.73 12.94 17.03
N GLU A 16 -4.80 13.91 16.98
CA GLU A 16 -4.43 14.58 15.72
C GLU A 16 -3.88 13.59 14.68
N ASP A 17 -3.08 12.61 15.10
CA ASP A 17 -2.54 11.59 14.20
C ASP A 17 -3.65 10.68 13.64
N ALA A 18 -4.64 10.31 14.46
CA ALA A 18 -5.80 9.54 14.02
C ALA A 18 -6.60 10.33 12.97
N LEU A 19 -6.78 11.61 13.17
CA LEU A 19 -7.45 12.49 12.21
C LEU A 19 -6.67 12.62 10.89
N ILE A 20 -5.37 12.82 10.96
CA ILE A 20 -4.50 12.90 9.77
C ILE A 20 -4.57 11.60 8.97
N ASN A 21 -4.53 10.46 9.63
CA ASN A 21 -4.64 9.16 8.97
C ASN A 21 -6.02 8.95 8.35
N ALA A 22 -7.10 9.31 9.05
CA ALA A 22 -8.46 9.24 8.52
C ALA A 22 -8.64 10.15 7.30
N LEU A 23 -8.13 11.37 7.34
CA LEU A 23 -8.17 12.30 6.20
C LEU A 23 -7.37 11.78 5.02
N LYS A 24 -6.18 11.21 5.23
CA LYS A 24 -5.42 10.58 4.14
C LYS A 24 -6.23 9.49 3.46
N GLU A 25 -6.90 8.61 4.21
CA GLU A 25 -7.71 7.54 3.65
C GLU A 25 -8.94 8.08 2.90
N VAL A 26 -9.63 9.08 3.44
CA VAL A 26 -10.74 9.77 2.74
C VAL A 26 -10.26 10.37 1.42
N TYR A 27 -9.11 11.02 1.40
CA TYR A 27 -8.56 11.60 0.18
C TYR A 27 -8.05 10.56 -0.81
N GLN A 28 -7.55 9.43 -0.34
CA GLN A 28 -7.23 8.29 -1.19
C GLN A 28 -8.50 7.74 -1.88
N GLU A 29 -9.63 7.61 -1.16
CA GLU A 29 -10.89 7.18 -1.76
C GLU A 29 -11.42 8.18 -2.80
N ILE A 30 -11.28 9.50 -2.57
CA ILE A 30 -11.64 10.55 -3.55
C ILE A 30 -10.74 10.45 -4.79
N ALA A 31 -9.43 10.26 -4.59
CA ALA A 31 -8.49 10.09 -5.69
C ALA A 31 -8.79 8.83 -6.52
N LEU A 32 -9.17 7.72 -5.88
CA LEU A 32 -9.62 6.50 -6.57
C LEU A 32 -10.86 6.75 -7.44
N LEU A 33 -11.80 7.59 -6.98
CA LEU A 33 -12.96 7.99 -7.78
C LEU A 33 -12.54 8.77 -9.03
N GLY A 34 -11.63 9.73 -8.91
CA GLY A 34 -11.10 10.48 -10.05
C GLY A 34 -10.41 9.57 -11.06
N LEU A 35 -9.55 8.65 -10.60
CA LEU A 35 -8.91 7.65 -11.45
C LEU A 35 -9.95 6.75 -12.16
N TYR A 36 -11.00 6.35 -11.45
CA TYR A 36 -12.10 5.57 -12.04
C TYR A 36 -12.80 6.35 -13.16
N ARG A 37 -13.14 7.62 -12.95
CA ARG A 37 -13.79 8.46 -13.95
C ARG A 37 -12.92 8.69 -15.19
N GLY A 38 -11.60 8.75 -14.99
CA GLY A 38 -10.62 8.79 -16.07
C GLY A 38 -10.43 7.47 -16.84
N GLY A 39 -11.05 6.37 -16.38
CA GLY A 39 -10.89 5.05 -17.02
C GLY A 39 -9.57 4.34 -16.67
N PHE A 40 -8.84 4.79 -15.65
CA PHE A 40 -7.54 4.27 -15.24
C PHE A 40 -7.56 2.76 -14.97
N PHE A 41 -8.61 2.26 -14.33
CA PHE A 41 -8.74 0.85 -13.96
C PHE A 41 -8.98 -0.12 -15.14
N GLN A 42 -9.09 0.40 -16.36
CA GLN A 42 -9.05 -0.41 -17.58
C GLN A 42 -7.61 -0.85 -17.92
N LYS A 43 -6.59 -0.13 -17.44
CA LYS A 43 -5.18 -0.38 -17.71
C LYS A 43 -4.37 -0.79 -16.48
N ALA A 44 -4.86 -0.51 -15.28
CA ALA A 44 -4.12 -0.70 -14.04
C ALA A 44 -4.97 -1.35 -12.95
N ALA A 45 -4.30 -2.02 -12.02
CA ALA A 45 -4.89 -2.55 -10.80
C ALA A 45 -4.30 -1.88 -9.56
N PHE A 46 -5.15 -1.63 -8.58
CA PHE A 46 -4.76 -1.15 -7.26
C PHE A 46 -4.16 -2.30 -6.45
N TYR A 47 -2.99 -2.07 -5.83
CA TYR A 47 -2.31 -3.08 -5.03
C TYR A 47 -1.61 -2.45 -3.82
N GLY A 48 -0.78 -3.21 -3.11
CA GLY A 48 -0.04 -2.70 -1.96
C GLY A 48 -0.85 -2.59 -0.68
N GLY A 49 -0.29 -1.85 0.29
CA GLY A 49 -0.85 -1.73 1.65
C GLY A 49 -2.18 -0.98 1.68
N THR A 50 -2.35 0.03 0.84
CA THR A 50 -3.57 0.84 0.80
C THR A 50 -4.72 0.08 0.12
N ALA A 51 -4.44 -0.72 -0.91
CA ALA A 51 -5.43 -1.63 -1.46
C ALA A 51 -5.87 -2.67 -0.41
N LEU A 52 -4.92 -3.22 0.35
CA LEU A 52 -5.23 -4.14 1.43
C LEU A 52 -6.10 -3.49 2.51
N ARG A 53 -5.88 -2.21 2.81
CA ARG A 53 -6.66 -1.41 3.77
C ARG A 53 -8.07 -1.12 3.25
N ILE A 54 -8.17 -0.43 2.11
CA ILE A 54 -9.44 0.10 1.60
C ILE A 54 -10.35 -1.03 1.08
N VAL A 55 -9.77 -2.04 0.41
CA VAL A 55 -10.53 -3.08 -0.28
C VAL A 55 -10.78 -4.30 0.60
N TYR A 56 -9.76 -4.69 1.38
CA TYR A 56 -9.79 -5.97 2.11
C TYR A 56 -9.85 -5.82 3.62
N GLY A 57 -9.90 -4.58 4.14
CA GLY A 57 -10.12 -4.31 5.55
C GLY A 57 -8.93 -4.60 6.45
N LEU A 58 -7.71 -4.31 5.98
CA LEU A 58 -6.53 -4.24 6.86
C LEU A 58 -6.79 -3.19 7.93
N ASP A 59 -6.53 -3.52 9.17
CA ASP A 59 -6.87 -2.68 10.33
C ASP A 59 -5.82 -1.59 10.67
N ARG A 60 -4.66 -1.57 9.99
CA ARG A 60 -3.70 -0.47 10.05
C ARG A 60 -3.87 0.53 8.91
N PHE A 61 -3.56 1.78 9.16
CA PHE A 61 -3.49 2.81 8.12
C PHE A 61 -2.35 2.60 7.12
N SER A 62 -2.53 3.15 5.91
CA SER A 62 -1.54 3.11 4.84
C SER A 62 -1.47 4.45 4.12
N GLU A 63 -0.30 4.82 3.61
CA GLU A 63 -0.03 6.19 3.14
C GLU A 63 0.06 6.30 1.62
N ASP A 64 0.72 5.32 0.96
CA ASP A 64 1.02 5.37 -0.46
C ASP A 64 -0.08 4.65 -1.26
N MET A 65 -0.37 5.12 -2.47
CA MET A 65 -1.28 4.48 -3.41
C MET A 65 -0.46 3.79 -4.49
N ASP A 66 -0.41 2.46 -4.41
CA ASP A 66 0.37 1.62 -5.31
C ASP A 66 -0.52 1.06 -6.41
N PHE A 67 -0.08 1.21 -7.66
CA PHE A 67 -0.76 0.66 -8.83
C PHE A 67 0.20 -0.14 -9.69
N THR A 68 -0.31 -1.17 -10.33
CA THR A 68 0.43 -1.97 -11.31
C THR A 68 -0.34 -1.99 -12.60
N LEU A 69 0.34 -1.87 -13.73
CA LEU A 69 -0.31 -2.04 -15.01
C LEU A 69 -0.73 -3.51 -15.21
N LEU A 70 -1.81 -3.73 -15.96
CA LEU A 70 -2.29 -5.07 -16.33
C LEU A 70 -1.39 -5.69 -17.41
N GLU A 71 -0.74 -4.85 -18.19
CA GLU A 71 0.23 -5.20 -19.23
C GLU A 71 1.42 -4.26 -19.13
N LYS A 72 2.59 -4.69 -19.61
CA LYS A 72 3.80 -3.86 -19.63
C LYS A 72 3.62 -2.72 -20.62
N ASP A 73 3.78 -1.49 -20.16
CA ASP A 73 3.70 -0.28 -20.98
C ASP A 73 4.73 0.75 -20.46
N PRO A 74 5.95 0.78 -21.01
CA PRO A 74 6.99 1.71 -20.57
C PRO A 74 6.66 3.18 -20.88
N ASP A 75 5.74 3.43 -21.83
CA ASP A 75 5.32 4.76 -22.25
C ASP A 75 4.06 5.24 -21.47
N PHE A 76 3.59 4.44 -20.52
CA PHE A 76 2.42 4.80 -19.72
C PHE A 76 2.64 6.08 -18.93
N ASP A 77 1.71 7.00 -19.06
CA ASP A 77 1.72 8.26 -18.33
C ASP A 77 0.45 8.41 -17.47
N ILE A 78 0.62 8.33 -16.14
CA ILE A 78 -0.46 8.53 -15.19
C ILE A 78 -0.98 9.98 -15.19
N GLU A 79 -0.17 10.97 -15.64
CA GLU A 79 -0.56 12.37 -15.62
C GLU A 79 -1.81 12.64 -16.48
N THR A 80 -2.08 11.79 -17.48
CA THR A 80 -3.29 11.87 -18.30
C THR A 80 -4.58 11.68 -17.50
N TYR A 81 -4.52 11.08 -16.31
CA TYR A 81 -5.65 10.85 -15.42
C TYR A 81 -5.79 11.92 -14.32
N PHE A 82 -4.76 12.73 -14.10
CA PHE A 82 -4.77 13.73 -13.04
C PHE A 82 -5.84 14.81 -13.16
N PRO A 83 -6.24 15.28 -14.35
CA PRO A 83 -7.38 16.20 -14.45
C PRO A 83 -8.65 15.67 -13.79
N TYR A 84 -8.96 14.38 -13.95
CA TYR A 84 -10.12 13.76 -13.33
C TYR A 84 -9.99 13.68 -11.79
N VAL A 85 -8.77 13.49 -11.27
CA VAL A 85 -8.53 13.53 -9.83
C VAL A 85 -8.71 14.95 -9.30
N ILE A 86 -8.16 15.94 -9.98
CA ILE A 86 -8.29 17.36 -9.60
C ILE A 86 -9.77 17.76 -9.57
N ASP A 87 -10.55 17.42 -10.61
CA ASP A 87 -11.98 17.74 -10.71
C ASP A 87 -12.77 17.22 -9.49
N GLU A 88 -12.46 15.99 -8.98
CA GLU A 88 -13.13 15.46 -7.79
C GLU A 88 -12.82 16.26 -6.53
N PHE A 89 -11.56 16.68 -6.34
CA PHE A 89 -11.19 17.48 -5.18
C PHE A 89 -11.78 18.90 -5.27
N GLU A 90 -11.73 19.54 -6.44
CA GLU A 90 -12.30 20.85 -6.68
C GLU A 90 -13.83 20.86 -6.48
N ALA A 91 -14.53 19.82 -6.93
CA ALA A 91 -15.97 19.65 -6.70
C ALA A 91 -16.33 19.61 -5.20
N LEU A 92 -15.40 19.21 -4.34
CA LEU A 92 -15.54 19.21 -2.89
C LEU A 92 -14.98 20.48 -2.22
N GLY A 93 -14.52 21.47 -3.01
CA GLY A 93 -13.92 22.70 -2.50
C GLY A 93 -12.51 22.53 -1.94
N ILE A 94 -11.84 21.41 -2.22
CA ILE A 94 -10.50 21.12 -1.75
C ILE A 94 -9.47 21.54 -2.78
N LYS A 95 -8.62 22.50 -2.42
CA LYS A 95 -7.50 22.90 -3.28
C LYS A 95 -6.37 21.90 -3.17
N MET A 96 -5.90 21.40 -4.31
CA MET A 96 -4.79 20.46 -4.40
C MET A 96 -3.78 20.88 -5.46
N THR A 97 -2.54 20.44 -5.29
CA THR A 97 -1.47 20.60 -6.28
C THR A 97 -0.82 19.26 -6.52
N LEU A 98 -0.73 18.85 -7.78
CA LEU A 98 0.01 17.66 -8.21
C LEU A 98 1.44 18.03 -8.57
N ARG A 99 2.41 17.31 -8.02
CA ARG A 99 3.83 17.52 -8.32
C ARG A 99 4.47 16.21 -8.75
N LYS A 100 5.07 16.22 -9.92
CA LYS A 100 5.94 15.13 -10.40
C LYS A 100 7.25 15.15 -9.63
N LYS A 101 7.62 14.03 -9.03
CA LYS A 101 8.93 13.87 -8.42
C LYS A 101 9.89 13.33 -9.46
N ASN A 102 10.80 14.17 -9.95
CA ASN A 102 11.88 13.73 -10.83
C ASN A 102 12.87 12.86 -10.03
N LYS A 103 13.27 11.72 -10.57
CA LYS A 103 14.13 10.67 -9.96
C LYS A 103 15.53 11.14 -9.52
N SER A 104 15.88 12.42 -9.53
CA SER A 104 17.27 12.84 -9.47
C SER A 104 17.95 12.86 -8.09
N GLN A 105 17.27 12.63 -6.96
CA GLN A 105 17.94 12.76 -5.64
C GLN A 105 17.39 11.93 -4.47
N GLU A 106 16.64 10.86 -4.62
CA GLU A 106 16.30 10.01 -3.49
C GLU A 106 17.14 8.74 -3.43
N SER A 107 17.61 8.47 -2.21
CA SER A 107 18.60 7.49 -1.80
C SER A 107 18.74 6.25 -2.69
N ALA A 108 20.00 5.85 -2.96
CA ALA A 108 20.38 4.63 -3.68
C ALA A 108 19.72 3.32 -3.14
N ILE A 109 19.03 3.38 -2.01
CA ILE A 109 18.36 2.27 -1.33
C ILE A 109 16.92 2.09 -1.83
N GLU A 110 16.16 3.19 -2.04
CA GLU A 110 14.84 3.11 -2.67
C GLU A 110 14.94 2.74 -4.15
N SER A 111 15.97 3.27 -4.84
CA SER A 111 16.21 2.97 -6.25
C SER A 111 16.69 1.54 -6.53
N ALA A 112 17.28 0.83 -5.57
CA ALA A 112 17.70 -0.56 -5.74
C ALA A 112 16.51 -1.54 -5.68
N PHE A 113 15.41 -1.16 -5.02
CA PHE A 113 14.18 -1.95 -4.95
C PHE A 113 13.15 -1.55 -6.02
N LEU A 114 13.22 -0.30 -6.46
CA LEU A 114 12.46 0.23 -7.60
C LEU A 114 13.38 0.13 -8.84
N LYS A 115 13.37 -1.00 -9.54
CA LYS A 115 14.00 -1.10 -10.87
C LYS A 115 13.43 -0.01 -11.78
N ASN A 116 14.19 0.41 -12.78
CA ASN A 116 14.04 1.56 -13.66
C ASN A 116 12.64 1.85 -14.28
N ASP A 117 11.65 1.03 -14.01
CA ASP A 117 10.37 1.00 -14.72
C ASP A 117 9.18 1.41 -13.84
N THR A 118 9.39 1.86 -12.60
CA THR A 118 8.31 2.38 -11.74
C THR A 118 8.22 3.90 -11.85
N SER A 119 7.08 4.39 -12.30
CA SER A 119 6.76 5.81 -12.33
C SER A 119 6.26 6.24 -10.94
N ILE A 120 6.91 7.24 -10.33
CA ILE A 120 6.54 7.74 -9.00
C ILE A 120 5.99 9.17 -9.14
N HIS A 121 4.74 9.36 -8.74
CA HIS A 121 4.09 10.65 -8.69
C HIS A 121 3.67 10.97 -7.25
N THR A 122 3.85 12.21 -6.82
CA THR A 122 3.45 12.65 -5.48
C THR A 122 2.31 13.65 -5.60
N LEU A 123 1.21 13.36 -4.92
CA LEU A 123 0.09 14.26 -4.74
C LEU A 123 0.29 15.06 -3.46
N ASP A 124 0.48 16.36 -3.57
CA ASP A 124 0.48 17.28 -2.45
C ASP A 124 -0.91 17.89 -2.30
N ILE A 125 -1.59 17.59 -1.19
CA ILE A 125 -2.89 18.18 -0.86
C ILE A 125 -2.68 19.30 0.15
N GLU A 126 -3.08 20.51 -0.21
CA GLU A 126 -3.13 21.62 0.73
C GLU A 126 -4.44 21.56 1.50
N ILE A 127 -4.35 21.46 2.83
CA ILE A 127 -5.51 21.53 3.70
C ILE A 127 -5.73 23.00 4.03
N ASP A 128 -6.54 23.66 3.24
CA ASP A 128 -7.07 24.95 3.58
C ASP A 128 -8.38 24.74 4.36
N ASP A 129 -8.41 25.16 5.63
CA ASP A 129 -9.64 25.35 6.40
C ASP A 129 -10.42 24.13 6.91
N LEU A 130 -9.74 23.08 7.33
CA LEU A 130 -10.37 22.02 8.14
C LEU A 130 -10.64 22.43 9.60
N SER A 131 -10.15 23.61 10.02
CA SER A 131 -10.42 24.18 11.34
C SER A 131 -11.92 24.38 11.62
N ASN A 132 -12.72 24.61 10.58
CA ASN A 132 -14.17 24.72 10.67
C ASN A 132 -14.89 23.37 10.81
N ILE A 133 -14.25 22.27 10.40
CA ILE A 133 -14.84 20.93 10.46
C ILE A 133 -14.51 20.25 11.80
N LEU A 134 -13.32 20.48 12.34
CA LEU A 134 -12.78 19.66 13.44
C LEU A 134 -11.93 20.45 14.46
N GLY A 135 -12.18 21.69 14.70
CA GLY A 135 -11.65 22.51 15.80
C GLY A 135 -10.28 22.09 16.39
N GLY A 136 -9.17 22.20 15.66
CA GLY A 136 -7.87 21.87 16.24
C GLY A 136 -6.71 21.60 15.28
N ILE A 137 -6.93 21.58 13.97
CA ILE A 137 -5.81 21.45 13.01
C ILE A 137 -5.31 22.85 12.67
N HIS A 138 -4.02 23.09 12.89
CA HIS A 138 -3.39 24.33 12.46
C HIS A 138 -3.50 24.49 10.94
N SER A 139 -4.06 25.62 10.50
CA SER A 139 -4.11 26.03 9.09
C SER A 139 -2.71 25.95 8.47
N GLY A 140 -2.58 25.29 7.30
CA GLY A 140 -1.34 25.21 6.55
C GLY A 140 -0.59 23.86 6.62
N LYS A 141 -1.10 22.83 7.32
CA LYS A 141 -0.56 21.47 7.18
C LYS A 141 -0.89 20.91 5.80
N LYS A 142 0.16 20.42 5.09
CA LYS A 142 0.02 19.74 3.82
C LYS A 142 -0.02 18.23 4.04
N LEU A 143 -1.09 17.59 3.58
CA LEU A 143 -1.11 16.14 3.47
C LEU A 143 -0.45 15.73 2.15
N LYS A 144 0.37 14.69 2.20
CA LYS A 144 1.00 14.11 1.02
C LYS A 144 0.47 12.71 0.80
N ILE A 145 -0.02 12.47 -0.40
CA ILE A 145 -0.37 11.15 -0.89
C ILE A 145 0.54 10.86 -2.07
N LYS A 146 1.26 9.75 -2.01
CA LYS A 146 2.17 9.32 -3.05
C LYS A 146 1.48 8.32 -3.94
N PHE A 147 1.54 8.54 -5.26
CA PHE A 147 1.13 7.57 -6.25
C PHE A 147 2.36 6.86 -6.81
N GLU A 148 2.31 5.55 -6.85
CA GLU A 148 3.34 4.72 -7.48
C GLU A 148 2.68 3.83 -8.53
N VAL A 149 3.20 3.83 -9.75
CA VAL A 149 2.73 2.95 -10.82
C VAL A 149 3.89 2.09 -11.30
N ASP A 150 3.71 0.77 -11.19
CA ASP A 150 4.63 -0.20 -11.79
C ASP A 150 4.26 -0.39 -13.26
N THR A 151 5.11 0.14 -14.16
CA THR A 151 4.91 0.10 -15.61
C THR A 151 5.52 -1.12 -16.28
N ASN A 152 6.32 -1.90 -15.54
CA ASN A 152 6.88 -3.20 -15.99
C ASN A 152 6.59 -4.31 -14.97
N PRO A 153 5.31 -4.61 -14.71
CA PRO A 153 4.94 -5.52 -13.65
C PRO A 153 5.41 -6.95 -13.90
N PRO A 154 5.79 -7.69 -12.85
CA PRO A 154 5.88 -9.13 -12.91
C PRO A 154 4.46 -9.68 -13.16
N LEU A 155 4.28 -10.41 -14.26
CA LEU A 155 2.98 -10.93 -14.67
C LEU A 155 2.51 -12.09 -13.78
N LYS A 156 1.51 -12.86 -14.24
CA LYS A 156 0.91 -13.99 -13.54
C LYS A 156 0.18 -13.61 -12.24
N PHE A 157 -0.37 -12.42 -12.19
CA PHE A 157 -1.29 -12.02 -11.13
C PHE A 157 -2.74 -12.00 -11.66
N GLN A 158 -3.67 -12.09 -10.73
CA GLN A 158 -5.09 -11.98 -10.96
C GLN A 158 -5.66 -10.74 -10.32
N THR A 159 -6.69 -10.19 -10.94
CA THR A 159 -7.42 -9.03 -10.45
C THR A 159 -8.89 -9.35 -10.22
N THR A 160 -9.55 -8.51 -9.43
CA THR A 160 -10.98 -8.57 -9.20
C THR A 160 -11.54 -7.16 -9.12
N SER A 161 -12.81 -7.01 -9.51
CA SER A 161 -13.51 -5.74 -9.37
C SER A 161 -14.09 -5.60 -7.96
N HIS A 162 -13.95 -4.43 -7.38
CA HIS A 162 -14.52 -4.09 -6.06
C HIS A 162 -15.31 -2.80 -6.16
N THR A 163 -16.48 -2.78 -5.52
CA THR A 163 -17.34 -1.61 -5.44
C THR A 163 -17.02 -0.82 -4.17
N LEU A 164 -16.64 0.43 -4.32
CA LEU A 164 -16.57 1.40 -3.24
C LEU A 164 -17.86 2.21 -3.21
N LEU A 165 -18.32 2.58 -2.01
CA LEU A 165 -19.61 3.24 -1.81
C LEU A 165 -19.50 4.75 -1.62
N LEU A 166 -18.34 5.23 -1.21
CA LEU A 166 -18.06 6.64 -0.90
C LEU A 166 -16.86 7.14 -1.71
N PRO A 167 -16.86 8.43 -2.09
CA PRO A 167 -17.89 9.46 -1.88
C PRO A 167 -19.18 9.24 -2.70
N THR A 168 -19.15 8.38 -3.70
CA THR A 168 -20.27 7.86 -4.47
C THR A 168 -19.96 6.41 -4.84
N THR A 169 -20.94 5.67 -5.37
CA THR A 169 -20.72 4.27 -5.78
C THR A 169 -19.92 4.18 -7.07
N PHE A 170 -18.78 3.48 -7.05
CA PHE A 170 -17.92 3.24 -8.22
C PHE A 170 -17.13 1.93 -8.08
N ASN A 171 -16.58 1.43 -9.18
CA ASN A 171 -15.83 0.19 -9.21
C ASN A 171 -14.35 0.45 -9.46
N ILE A 172 -13.50 -0.29 -8.75
CA ILE A 172 -12.06 -0.31 -8.98
C ILE A 172 -11.60 -1.72 -9.32
N THR A 173 -10.53 -1.83 -10.09
CA THR A 173 -9.81 -3.08 -10.32
C THR A 173 -8.68 -3.18 -9.29
N ALA A 174 -8.64 -4.25 -8.50
CA ALA A 174 -7.59 -4.49 -7.53
C ALA A 174 -6.99 -5.89 -7.69
N MET A 175 -5.73 -6.07 -7.28
CA MET A 175 -5.15 -7.41 -7.18
C MET A 175 -5.91 -8.26 -6.17
N THR A 176 -6.03 -9.57 -6.46
CA THR A 176 -6.59 -10.52 -5.50
C THR A 176 -5.70 -10.67 -4.26
N LEU A 177 -6.29 -11.08 -3.13
CA LEU A 177 -5.55 -11.25 -1.86
C LEU A 177 -4.35 -12.17 -1.98
N SER A 178 -4.46 -13.26 -2.76
CA SER A 178 -3.36 -14.22 -2.98
C SER A 178 -2.14 -13.57 -3.64
N ASN A 179 -2.38 -12.65 -4.57
CA ASN A 179 -1.31 -11.92 -5.27
C ASN A 179 -0.75 -10.77 -4.42
N LEU A 180 -1.58 -10.07 -3.68
CA LEU A 180 -1.14 -9.05 -2.71
C LEU A 180 -0.24 -9.69 -1.64
N TYR A 181 -0.60 -10.90 -1.18
CA TYR A 181 0.20 -11.65 -0.23
C TYR A 181 1.56 -12.05 -0.83
N ALA A 182 1.61 -12.54 -2.06
CA ALA A 182 2.86 -12.82 -2.76
C ALA A 182 3.77 -11.57 -2.83
N GLY A 183 3.22 -10.41 -3.19
CA GLY A 183 3.94 -9.14 -3.17
C GLY A 183 4.47 -8.76 -1.78
N LYS A 184 3.68 -9.01 -0.73
CA LYS A 184 4.07 -8.78 0.65
C LYS A 184 5.19 -9.72 1.10
N LEU A 185 5.11 -10.99 0.75
CA LEU A 185 6.16 -11.97 1.06
C LEU A 185 7.48 -11.62 0.35
N HIS A 186 7.41 -11.19 -0.90
CA HIS A 186 8.60 -10.69 -1.59
C HIS A 186 9.25 -9.51 -0.82
N ALA A 187 8.44 -8.56 -0.34
CA ALA A 187 8.94 -7.44 0.46
C ALA A 187 9.54 -7.90 1.80
N VAL A 188 8.90 -8.83 2.51
CA VAL A 188 9.39 -9.41 3.78
C VAL A 188 10.74 -10.09 3.57
N LEU A 189 10.89 -10.88 2.51
CA LEU A 189 12.09 -11.68 2.25
C LEU A 189 13.28 -10.82 1.80
N PHE A 190 13.08 -9.92 0.85
CA PHE A 190 14.19 -9.33 0.09
C PHE A 190 14.36 -7.83 0.27
N ARG A 191 13.37 -7.12 0.87
CA ARG A 191 13.56 -5.70 1.16
C ARG A 191 14.64 -5.54 2.23
N ASN A 192 15.78 -4.98 1.82
CA ASN A 192 16.93 -4.82 2.71
C ASN A 192 17.21 -3.32 2.95
N TRP A 193 16.82 -2.84 4.12
CA TRP A 193 17.12 -1.50 4.58
C TRP A 193 18.39 -1.55 5.45
N LYS A 194 19.40 -0.76 5.16
CA LYS A 194 20.67 -0.75 5.93
C LYS A 194 20.46 -0.44 7.42
N THR A 195 19.49 0.41 7.76
CA THR A 195 19.32 0.94 9.13
C THR A 195 17.89 0.83 9.65
N ARG A 196 16.91 0.46 8.83
CA ARG A 196 15.49 0.44 9.15
C ARG A 196 14.91 -0.97 8.97
N VAL A 197 13.96 -1.33 9.82
CA VAL A 197 13.07 -2.48 9.62
C VAL A 197 11.69 -1.94 9.26
N LYS A 198 11.06 -2.42 8.20
CA LYS A 198 9.70 -2.01 7.86
C LYS A 198 8.69 -2.92 8.57
N GLY A 199 8.34 -2.56 9.81
CA GLY A 199 7.45 -3.33 10.67
C GLY A 199 6.07 -3.57 10.07
N ARG A 200 5.59 -2.63 9.22
CA ARG A 200 4.33 -2.79 8.47
C ARG A 200 4.30 -4.04 7.59
N ASP A 201 5.44 -4.48 7.04
CA ASP A 201 5.48 -5.69 6.21
C ASP A 201 5.25 -6.94 7.07
N TRP A 202 5.75 -6.97 8.30
CA TRP A 202 5.56 -8.05 9.27
C TRP A 202 4.14 -8.06 9.85
N TYR A 203 3.55 -6.89 10.08
CA TYR A 203 2.15 -6.74 10.48
C TYR A 203 1.19 -7.29 9.41
N ASP A 204 1.43 -6.94 8.15
CA ASP A 204 0.65 -7.45 7.04
C ASP A 204 0.83 -8.96 6.87
N PHE A 205 2.04 -9.48 7.04
CA PHE A 205 2.31 -10.93 7.03
C PHE A 205 1.46 -11.66 8.09
N GLU A 206 1.46 -11.18 9.33
CA GLU A 206 0.63 -11.71 10.40
C GLU A 206 -0.87 -11.66 10.04
N TRP A 207 -1.32 -10.54 9.50
CA TRP A 207 -2.71 -10.34 9.10
C TRP A 207 -3.15 -11.37 8.03
N TYR A 208 -2.32 -11.63 7.01
CA TYR A 208 -2.60 -12.63 5.99
C TYR A 208 -2.69 -14.04 6.57
N VAL A 209 -1.75 -14.41 7.45
CA VAL A 209 -1.74 -15.74 8.08
C VAL A 209 -2.96 -15.95 8.96
N LYS A 210 -3.32 -14.97 9.79
CA LYS A 210 -4.52 -15.02 10.65
C LYS A 210 -5.80 -15.20 9.86
N ARG A 211 -5.87 -14.70 8.65
CA ARG A 211 -7.03 -14.83 7.74
C ARG A 211 -7.00 -16.08 6.86
N GLY A 212 -5.97 -16.91 6.98
CA GLY A 212 -5.83 -18.12 6.17
C GLY A 212 -5.74 -17.84 4.67
N VAL A 213 -5.19 -16.67 4.29
CA VAL A 213 -5.07 -16.31 2.87
C VAL A 213 -4.04 -17.21 2.20
N LYS A 214 -4.43 -17.80 1.08
CA LYS A 214 -3.54 -18.64 0.27
C LYS A 214 -2.58 -17.79 -0.55
N VAL A 215 -1.29 -18.18 -0.57
CA VAL A 215 -0.26 -17.49 -1.38
C VAL A 215 -0.35 -17.90 -2.84
N ASN A 216 -0.22 -16.96 -3.77
CA ASN A 216 0.08 -17.28 -5.17
C ASN A 216 1.59 -17.46 -5.33
N LEU A 217 2.07 -18.71 -5.22
CA LEU A 217 3.50 -19.06 -5.35
C LEU A 217 4.07 -18.74 -6.72
N GLU A 218 3.27 -18.92 -7.79
CA GLU A 218 3.71 -18.62 -9.15
C GLU A 218 4.00 -17.14 -9.33
N HIS A 219 3.11 -16.26 -8.84
CA HIS A 219 3.33 -14.83 -8.88
C HIS A 219 4.50 -14.40 -7.96
N LEU A 220 4.65 -15.02 -6.78
CA LEU A 220 5.79 -14.76 -5.91
C LEU A 220 7.11 -15.11 -6.61
N GLN A 221 7.19 -16.30 -7.24
CA GLN A 221 8.38 -16.70 -7.98
C GLN A 221 8.70 -15.75 -9.12
N GLU A 222 7.70 -15.31 -9.88
CA GLU A 222 7.86 -14.34 -10.98
C GLU A 222 8.43 -13.01 -10.46
N ARG A 223 7.96 -12.53 -9.30
CA ARG A 223 8.50 -11.33 -8.66
C ARG A 223 9.96 -11.51 -8.24
N MET A 224 10.28 -12.65 -7.62
CA MET A 224 11.63 -12.98 -7.16
C MET A 224 12.62 -13.11 -8.33
N GLN A 225 12.20 -13.70 -9.45
CA GLN A 225 12.99 -13.79 -10.67
C GLN A 225 13.19 -12.40 -11.30
N GLY A 226 12.12 -11.63 -11.37
CA GLY A 226 12.15 -10.26 -11.89
C GLY A 226 13.07 -9.33 -11.11
N SER A 227 13.22 -9.49 -9.79
CA SER A 227 14.16 -8.73 -8.95
C SER A 227 15.58 -9.31 -8.95
N GLY A 228 15.78 -10.54 -9.48
CA GLY A 228 17.06 -11.23 -9.46
C GLY A 228 17.36 -11.94 -8.14
N ASP A 229 16.36 -12.06 -7.26
CA ASP A 229 16.49 -12.72 -5.95
C ASP A 229 16.29 -14.24 -6.03
N TRP A 230 15.90 -14.76 -7.21
CA TRP A 230 15.65 -16.18 -7.45
C TRP A 230 16.17 -16.63 -8.81
N ASN A 231 16.84 -17.80 -8.85
CA ASN A 231 17.29 -18.40 -10.11
C ASN A 231 16.09 -19.00 -10.86
N SER A 232 15.95 -18.67 -12.15
CA SER A 232 14.88 -19.13 -13.02
C SER A 232 14.81 -20.66 -13.22
N GLU A 233 15.91 -21.36 -13.01
CA GLU A 233 15.99 -22.83 -13.14
C GLU A 233 15.33 -23.56 -11.95
N ASN A 234 15.09 -22.89 -10.84
CA ASN A 234 14.53 -23.48 -9.62
C ASN A 234 13.06 -23.16 -9.50
N THR A 235 12.24 -24.16 -9.15
CA THR A 235 10.85 -23.94 -8.77
C THR A 235 10.75 -23.60 -7.29
N LEU A 236 9.97 -22.56 -6.97
CA LEU A 236 9.68 -22.17 -5.60
C LEU A 236 8.65 -23.14 -5.00
N THR A 237 9.09 -23.98 -4.06
CA THR A 237 8.18 -24.88 -3.33
C THR A 237 7.75 -24.26 -1.99
N GLU A 238 6.70 -24.84 -1.39
CA GLU A 238 6.21 -24.46 -0.07
C GLU A 238 7.29 -24.58 1.01
N GLU A 239 8.04 -25.71 1.01
CA GLU A 239 9.11 -25.94 1.97
C GLU A 239 10.22 -24.90 1.82
N LYS A 240 10.57 -24.58 0.57
CA LYS A 240 11.61 -23.58 0.30
C LYS A 240 11.20 -22.20 0.76
N LEU A 241 9.95 -21.81 0.51
CA LEU A 241 9.41 -20.54 0.99
C LEU A 241 9.45 -20.44 2.52
N LYS A 242 9.01 -21.50 3.22
CA LYS A 242 9.04 -21.54 4.69
C LYS A 242 10.47 -21.48 5.23
N THR A 243 11.43 -22.13 4.56
CA THR A 243 12.85 -22.07 4.92
C THR A 243 13.38 -20.65 4.81
N LEU A 244 13.17 -19.99 3.67
CA LEU A 244 13.59 -18.58 3.45
C LEU A 244 12.98 -17.63 4.49
N LEU A 245 11.70 -17.80 4.81
CA LEU A 245 11.05 -16.97 5.82
C LEU A 245 11.65 -17.17 7.21
N LYS A 246 11.94 -18.41 7.61
CA LYS A 246 12.57 -18.70 8.90
C LYS A 246 13.98 -18.11 8.99
N GLU A 247 14.79 -18.24 7.94
CA GLU A 247 16.10 -17.60 7.84
C GLU A 247 16.00 -16.07 7.96
N ARG A 248 15.00 -15.46 7.31
CA ARG A 248 14.76 -14.03 7.41
C ARG A 248 14.33 -13.59 8.81
N ILE A 249 13.48 -14.39 9.49
CA ILE A 249 13.02 -14.16 10.86
C ILE A 249 14.20 -14.22 11.84
N ASP A 250 15.17 -15.12 11.64
CA ASP A 250 16.35 -15.22 12.50
C ASP A 250 17.20 -13.95 12.53
N THR A 251 17.14 -13.16 11.48
CA THR A 251 17.84 -11.86 11.37
C THR A 251 16.97 -10.65 11.71
N LEU A 252 15.69 -10.85 12.00
CA LEU A 252 14.75 -9.75 12.25
C LEU A 252 15.03 -9.05 13.58
N ASP A 253 15.16 -7.74 13.54
CA ASP A 253 15.16 -6.87 14.72
C ASP A 253 13.70 -6.57 15.10
N ILE A 254 13.19 -7.29 16.07
CA ILE A 254 11.78 -7.24 16.50
C ILE A 254 11.44 -5.86 17.06
N GLU A 255 12.31 -5.25 17.86
CA GLU A 255 12.01 -3.96 18.49
C GLU A 255 11.92 -2.84 17.45
N LYS A 256 12.83 -2.80 16.48
CA LYS A 256 12.72 -1.85 15.37
C LYS A 256 11.47 -2.08 14.52
N ALA A 257 11.05 -3.34 14.35
CA ALA A 257 9.81 -3.65 13.64
C ALA A 257 8.58 -3.11 14.38
N LYS A 258 8.52 -3.26 15.71
CA LYS A 258 7.47 -2.69 16.56
C LYS A 258 7.45 -1.16 16.49
N GLU A 259 8.61 -0.52 16.62
CA GLU A 259 8.76 0.94 16.54
C GLU A 259 8.24 1.50 15.21
N ASP A 260 8.54 0.82 14.07
CA ASP A 260 8.10 1.29 12.75
C ASP A 260 6.58 1.17 12.57
N VAL A 261 5.94 0.12 13.10
CA VAL A 261 4.52 -0.13 12.82
C VAL A 261 3.56 0.55 13.80
N GLN A 262 3.97 0.80 15.04
CA GLN A 262 3.09 1.26 16.13
C GLN A 262 2.33 2.56 15.84
N VAL A 263 2.85 3.41 14.95
CA VAL A 263 2.21 4.68 14.57
C VAL A 263 1.07 4.51 13.56
N PHE A 264 0.94 3.32 12.98
CA PHE A 264 -0.08 2.99 11.97
C PHE A 264 -1.22 2.13 12.51
N ILE A 265 -1.09 1.59 13.72
CA ILE A 265 -2.06 0.68 14.32
C ILE A 265 -2.79 1.33 15.48
N LYS A 266 -4.07 0.97 15.68
CA LYS A 266 -4.86 1.45 16.80
C LYS A 266 -4.52 0.70 18.09
N ASP A 267 -4.60 -0.62 18.05
CA ASP A 267 -4.32 -1.49 19.20
C ASP A 267 -2.86 -1.93 19.19
N ARG A 268 -2.07 -1.30 20.05
CA ARG A 268 -0.64 -1.61 20.18
C ARG A 268 -0.37 -2.89 20.96
N SER A 269 -1.35 -3.42 21.69
CA SER A 269 -1.19 -4.66 22.49
C SER A 269 -0.90 -5.89 21.62
N VAL A 270 -1.29 -5.86 20.35
CA VAL A 270 -0.94 -6.93 19.39
C VAL A 270 0.56 -7.12 19.23
N LEU A 271 1.36 -6.06 19.47
CA LEU A 271 2.83 -6.11 19.37
C LEU A 271 3.50 -6.84 20.55
N ASP A 272 2.79 -7.05 21.66
CA ASP A 272 3.34 -7.72 22.84
C ASP A 272 3.69 -9.19 22.54
N PHE A 273 2.98 -9.81 21.60
CA PHE A 273 3.23 -11.16 21.12
C PHE A 273 4.38 -11.28 20.14
N TRP A 274 4.86 -10.17 19.57
CA TRP A 274 5.88 -10.20 18.54
C TRP A 274 7.23 -10.69 19.08
N SER A 275 7.65 -11.83 18.57
CA SER A 275 8.94 -12.46 18.79
C SER A 275 9.34 -13.25 17.56
N ARG A 276 10.60 -13.66 17.45
CA ARG A 276 11.05 -14.54 16.36
C ARG A 276 10.29 -15.87 16.38
N ASP A 277 10.08 -16.44 17.56
CA ASP A 277 9.34 -17.70 17.70
C ASP A 277 7.88 -17.54 17.27
N TYR A 278 7.26 -16.42 17.59
CA TYR A 278 5.91 -16.12 17.14
C TYR A 278 5.82 -16.06 15.60
N PHE A 279 6.74 -15.37 14.93
CA PHE A 279 6.75 -15.30 13.47
C PHE A 279 7.10 -16.64 12.81
N LYS A 280 7.96 -17.48 13.42
CA LYS A 280 8.19 -18.86 12.98
C LYS A 280 6.91 -19.71 13.08
N LEU A 281 6.18 -19.59 14.18
CA LEU A 281 4.89 -20.27 14.35
C LEU A 281 3.87 -19.83 13.27
N LEU A 282 3.81 -18.53 12.96
CA LEU A 282 2.98 -18.02 11.84
C LEU A 282 3.42 -18.63 10.51
N THR A 283 4.72 -18.72 10.25
CA THR A 283 5.25 -19.33 9.02
C THR A 283 4.81 -20.79 8.88
N ASP A 284 4.78 -21.56 9.96
CA ASP A 284 4.31 -22.96 9.92
C ASP A 284 2.80 -23.08 9.66
N ARG A 285 2.02 -22.06 10.03
CA ARG A 285 0.55 -21.98 9.85
C ARG A 285 0.09 -21.35 8.53
N MET A 286 1.01 -20.89 7.71
CA MET A 286 0.66 -20.31 6.40
C MET A 286 -0.14 -21.29 5.55
N THR A 287 -1.14 -20.77 4.85
CA THR A 287 -1.84 -21.47 3.78
C THR A 287 -1.10 -21.23 2.45
N LEU A 288 -0.68 -22.32 1.80
CA LEU A 288 0.11 -22.30 0.58
C LEU A 288 -0.60 -23.01 -0.57
#